data_b50388146cc15f818fe7590125a3fb7f
#
_entry.id   b50388146cc15f818fe7590125a3fb7f
#
_cell.length_a   1.000
_cell.length_b   1.000
_cell.length_c   1.000
_cell.angle_alpha   90.00
_cell.angle_beta   90.00
_cell.angle_gamma   90.00
#
_symmetry.space_group_name_H-M   'P 1'
#
loop_
_entity.id
_entity.type
_entity.pdbx_description
1 polymer ?
#
loop_
_entity_poly.entity_id
_entity_poly.type
_entity_poly.pdbx_seq_one_letter_code
_entity_poly.pdbx_strand_id
1 'polypeptide(L)'
;MLRQYKLSDYRFRLILLVIALSIFGILIIGSANSIYQTRQILGLVLGLAAMVFISLMDYTWILNFYWILYFIGTALLIAVLFLGKNVNGATRWITIAGLQFQPSDIVKILLILFFAKFFENHEENVSKQRIILSSLVLISIQLFLIYKEPDLSTTIAVAAVFCIMIFMAGLSYRIVIGILLVCIPVGVIGMSILLQPDKASDNYQLKRVYAWLRPDEYPQDAMQQQNSIIAIGSGQLYGKGLNNDEVTSVKNGNFIAEAQTDFIFAVAGEETGFVGCCVLVVLEFLIALECLLIGRRAKLLSGTLICCGMAAQIFFQTFINISVATGLMPNTGITLPFVSYGLTSLVSFCIGIGFVLNVGLQTRRY
;
A
#
# COMPACT_ATOMS: atom_id res chain seq x y z
N MET A 1 17.69 22.46 -8.07
CA MET A 1 16.31 22.43 -8.52
C MET A 1 16.14 21.52 -9.73
N LEU A 2 15.97 21.99 -10.93
CA LEU A 2 15.93 21.14 -12.11
C LEU A 2 17.35 20.88 -12.62
N ARG A 3 17.78 19.61 -12.61
CA ARG A 3 19.04 19.20 -13.27
C ARG A 3 18.76 18.88 -14.73
N GLN A 4 19.71 19.16 -15.63
CA GLN A 4 19.63 18.65 -17.00
C GLN A 4 19.91 17.15 -16.98
N TYR A 5 18.84 16.34 -17.08
CA TYR A 5 18.93 14.89 -17.17
C TYR A 5 19.01 14.45 -18.63
N LYS A 6 19.73 13.37 -18.92
CA LYS A 6 19.70 12.76 -20.24
C LYS A 6 18.48 11.83 -20.33
N LEU A 7 17.64 12.02 -21.33
CA LEU A 7 16.46 11.18 -21.60
C LEU A 7 16.83 9.69 -21.80
N SER A 8 18.06 9.39 -22.24
CA SER A 8 18.55 8.02 -22.38
C SER A 8 18.65 7.26 -21.05
N ASP A 9 18.79 7.99 -19.95
CA ASP A 9 18.92 7.39 -18.61
C ASP A 9 17.55 7.16 -17.94
N TYR A 10 16.46 7.58 -18.60
CA TYR A 10 15.10 7.46 -18.09
C TYR A 10 14.59 6.03 -18.18
N ARG A 11 14.06 5.52 -17.09
CA ARG A 11 13.62 4.12 -16.96
C ARG A 11 12.20 3.91 -17.48
N PHE A 12 12.02 4.00 -18.80
CA PHE A 12 10.72 3.85 -19.46
C PHE A 12 10.01 2.53 -19.16
N ARG A 13 10.77 1.45 -18.90
CA ARG A 13 10.19 0.14 -18.55
C ARG A 13 9.29 0.23 -17.31
N LEU A 14 9.73 0.94 -16.26
CA LEU A 14 8.93 1.11 -15.05
C LEU A 14 7.63 1.87 -15.33
N ILE A 15 7.69 2.93 -16.14
CA ILE A 15 6.50 3.69 -16.54
C ILE A 15 5.52 2.83 -17.34
N LEU A 16 6.01 2.06 -18.30
CA LEU A 16 5.18 1.18 -19.11
C LEU A 16 4.48 0.12 -18.26
N LEU A 17 5.17 -0.46 -17.26
CA LEU A 17 4.58 -1.42 -16.33
C LEU A 17 3.48 -0.78 -15.50
N VAL A 18 3.72 0.43 -14.94
CA VAL A 18 2.71 1.17 -14.16
C VAL A 18 1.49 1.51 -15.03
N ILE A 19 1.70 1.98 -16.25
CA ILE A 19 0.60 2.27 -17.18
C ILE A 19 -0.17 1.00 -17.54
N ALA A 20 0.52 -0.09 -17.88
CA ALA A 20 -0.12 -1.36 -18.25
C ALA A 20 -1.00 -1.89 -17.10
N LEU A 21 -0.47 -1.88 -15.87
CA LEU A 21 -1.22 -2.31 -14.70
C LEU A 21 -2.40 -1.39 -14.39
N SER A 22 -2.20 -0.07 -14.48
CA SER A 22 -3.28 0.92 -14.26
C SER A 22 -4.39 0.82 -15.31
N ILE A 23 -4.05 0.56 -16.57
CA ILE A 23 -5.05 0.31 -17.63
C ILE A 23 -5.83 -0.95 -17.32
N PHE A 24 -5.15 -2.03 -16.91
CA PHE A 24 -5.82 -3.26 -16.49
C PHE A 24 -6.80 -2.97 -15.34
N GLY A 25 -6.38 -2.23 -14.31
CA GLY A 25 -7.24 -1.82 -13.19
C GLY A 25 -8.46 -1.00 -13.66
N ILE A 26 -8.27 -0.03 -14.57
CA ILE A 26 -9.35 0.79 -15.12
C ILE A 26 -10.39 -0.05 -15.85
N LEU A 27 -9.97 -1.08 -16.60
CA LEU A 27 -10.88 -2.00 -17.28
C LEU A 27 -11.72 -2.80 -16.28
N ILE A 28 -11.09 -3.35 -15.23
CA ILE A 28 -11.79 -4.10 -14.18
C ILE A 28 -12.72 -3.17 -13.37
N ILE A 29 -12.27 -1.96 -13.01
CA ILE A 29 -13.14 -0.98 -12.33
C ILE A 29 -14.32 -0.59 -13.20
N GLY A 30 -14.11 -0.39 -14.50
CA GLY A 30 -15.18 -0.06 -15.43
C GLY A 30 -16.24 -1.15 -15.52
N SER A 31 -15.81 -2.41 -15.43
CA SER A 31 -16.71 -3.55 -15.35
C SER A 31 -17.43 -3.63 -13.99
N ALA A 32 -16.74 -3.39 -12.89
CA ALA A 32 -17.36 -3.38 -11.56
C ALA A 32 -18.36 -2.23 -11.38
N ASN A 33 -18.00 -1.02 -11.82
CA ASN A 33 -18.86 0.17 -11.74
C ASN A 33 -18.34 1.27 -12.68
N SER A 34 -19.09 1.55 -13.74
CA SER A 34 -18.71 2.53 -14.78
C SER A 34 -18.57 3.98 -14.28
N ILE A 35 -19.26 4.36 -13.19
CA ILE A 35 -19.19 5.70 -12.61
C ILE A 35 -17.78 5.98 -12.07
N TYR A 36 -17.14 4.98 -11.48
CA TYR A 36 -15.78 5.12 -10.93
C TYR A 36 -14.69 5.06 -11.99
N GLN A 37 -14.96 4.46 -13.17
CA GLN A 37 -13.99 4.35 -14.26
C GLN A 37 -13.48 5.72 -14.72
N THR A 38 -14.38 6.67 -14.99
CA THR A 38 -14.01 8.03 -15.43
C THR A 38 -13.14 8.74 -14.39
N ARG A 39 -13.48 8.59 -13.11
CA ARG A 39 -12.69 9.17 -12.02
C ARG A 39 -11.31 8.53 -11.90
N GLN A 40 -11.21 7.22 -12.13
CA GLN A 40 -9.93 6.51 -12.10
C GLN A 40 -9.03 6.93 -13.28
N ILE A 41 -9.60 7.14 -14.47
CA ILE A 41 -8.87 7.68 -15.64
C ILE A 41 -8.30 9.07 -15.30
N LEU A 42 -9.11 9.95 -14.69
CA LEU A 42 -8.64 11.26 -14.23
C LEU A 42 -7.49 11.10 -13.22
N GLY A 43 -7.64 10.17 -12.27
CA GLY A 43 -6.61 9.84 -11.28
C GLY A 43 -5.31 9.38 -11.94
N LEU A 44 -5.39 8.54 -12.99
CA LEU A 44 -4.22 8.10 -13.74
C LEU A 44 -3.52 9.26 -14.46
N VAL A 45 -4.28 10.14 -15.14
CA VAL A 45 -3.70 11.31 -15.82
C VAL A 45 -3.00 12.24 -14.82
N LEU A 46 -3.64 12.54 -13.69
CA LEU A 46 -3.04 13.37 -12.63
C LEU A 46 -1.83 12.67 -12.00
N GLY A 47 -1.94 11.36 -11.75
CA GLY A 47 -0.85 10.56 -11.18
C GLY A 47 0.37 10.52 -12.12
N LEU A 48 0.17 10.29 -13.41
CA LEU A 48 1.26 10.30 -14.41
C LEU A 48 1.89 11.70 -14.53
N ALA A 49 1.09 12.76 -14.51
CA ALA A 49 1.61 14.13 -14.52
C ALA A 49 2.46 14.40 -13.26
N ALA A 50 1.97 14.00 -12.07
CA ALA A 50 2.71 14.11 -10.82
C ALA A 50 4.00 13.26 -10.84
N MET A 51 3.94 12.03 -11.34
CA MET A 51 5.08 11.12 -11.48
C MET A 51 6.19 11.74 -12.34
N VAL A 52 5.83 12.28 -13.52
CA VAL A 52 6.79 12.95 -14.42
C VAL A 52 7.35 14.21 -13.74
N PHE A 53 6.51 15.04 -13.15
CA PHE A 53 6.94 16.25 -12.45
C PHE A 53 7.94 15.94 -11.33
N ILE A 54 7.63 15.00 -10.45
CA ILE A 54 8.51 14.58 -9.34
C ILE A 54 9.79 13.94 -9.87
N SER A 55 9.73 13.16 -10.96
CA SER A 55 10.92 12.53 -11.54
C SER A 55 11.96 13.51 -12.04
N LEU A 56 11.55 14.73 -12.39
CA LEU A 56 12.45 15.81 -12.83
C LEU A 56 12.98 16.67 -11.67
N MET A 57 12.39 16.58 -10.47
CA MET A 57 12.88 17.28 -9.28
C MET A 57 14.02 16.50 -8.63
N ASP A 58 15.05 17.19 -8.18
CA ASP A 58 16.15 16.55 -7.45
C ASP A 58 15.67 16.06 -6.07
N TYR A 59 15.59 14.73 -5.89
CA TYR A 59 15.14 14.14 -4.63
C TYR A 59 16.05 14.53 -3.46
N THR A 60 17.35 14.74 -3.69
CA THR A 60 18.28 15.13 -2.63
C THR A 60 17.95 16.50 -2.06
N TRP A 61 17.45 17.42 -2.90
CA TRP A 61 16.97 18.73 -2.46
C TRP A 61 15.72 18.61 -1.58
N ILE A 62 14.77 17.76 -1.96
CA ILE A 62 13.55 17.50 -1.18
C ILE A 62 13.93 16.87 0.18
N LEU A 63 14.86 15.95 0.19
CA LEU A 63 15.33 15.28 1.41
C LEU A 63 16.03 16.21 2.40
N ASN A 64 16.51 17.39 2.00
CA ASN A 64 17.02 18.37 2.94
C ASN A 64 15.95 18.86 3.93
N PHE A 65 14.67 18.73 3.54
CA PHE A 65 13.52 19.12 4.34
C PHE A 65 12.84 17.92 5.02
N TYR A 66 13.53 16.81 5.23
CA TYR A 66 12.96 15.55 5.73
C TYR A 66 12.19 15.69 7.05
N TRP A 67 12.63 16.53 7.99
CA TRP A 67 11.86 16.81 9.21
C TRP A 67 10.54 17.52 8.92
N ILE A 68 10.52 18.41 7.96
CA ILE A 68 9.27 19.08 7.54
C ILE A 68 8.31 18.05 6.94
N LEU A 69 8.80 17.11 6.12
CA LEU A 69 7.99 16.02 5.57
C LEU A 69 7.39 15.14 6.69
N TYR A 70 8.17 14.85 7.74
CA TYR A 70 7.68 14.10 8.89
C TYR A 70 6.57 14.84 9.65
N PHE A 71 6.76 16.12 9.94
CA PHE A 71 5.76 16.93 10.63
C PHE A 71 4.51 17.16 9.80
N ILE A 72 4.63 17.33 8.48
CA ILE A 72 3.47 17.40 7.57
C ILE A 72 2.70 16.08 7.62
N GLY A 73 3.37 14.93 7.55
CA GLY A 73 2.74 13.61 7.66
C GLY A 73 2.00 13.46 9.00
N THR A 74 2.64 13.83 10.11
CA THR A 74 2.02 13.80 11.44
C THR A 74 0.80 14.71 11.51
N ALA A 75 0.90 15.93 10.99
CA ALA A 75 -0.22 16.89 10.98
C ALA A 75 -1.40 16.39 10.13
N LEU A 76 -1.14 15.73 8.99
CA LEU A 76 -2.17 15.14 8.14
C LEU A 76 -2.92 14.03 8.87
N LEU A 77 -2.22 13.12 9.58
CA LEU A 77 -2.88 12.06 10.36
C LEU A 77 -3.68 12.64 11.53
N ILE A 78 -3.15 13.64 12.22
CA ILE A 78 -3.89 14.34 13.28
C ILE A 78 -5.14 15.03 12.70
N ALA A 79 -5.02 15.69 11.55
CA ALA A 79 -6.14 16.35 10.90
C ALA A 79 -7.28 15.37 10.55
N VAL A 80 -6.97 14.15 10.13
CA VAL A 80 -7.99 13.11 9.88
C VAL A 80 -8.75 12.73 11.14
N LEU A 81 -8.08 12.62 12.28
CA LEU A 81 -8.74 12.28 13.54
C LEU A 81 -9.78 13.30 13.97
N PHE A 82 -9.58 14.60 13.61
CA PHE A 82 -10.50 15.68 13.96
C PHE A 82 -11.50 16.05 12.85
N LEU A 83 -11.07 15.99 11.60
CA LEU A 83 -11.85 16.45 10.43
C LEU A 83 -12.40 15.30 9.59
N GLY A 84 -11.99 14.05 9.88
CA GLY A 84 -12.38 12.88 9.12
C GLY A 84 -13.87 12.55 9.27
N LYS A 85 -14.47 12.12 8.17
CA LYS A 85 -15.84 11.58 8.18
C LYS A 85 -15.81 10.12 8.60
N ASN A 86 -16.71 9.75 9.51
CA ASN A 86 -16.91 8.34 9.86
C ASN A 86 -17.67 7.64 8.73
N VAL A 87 -17.02 6.69 8.08
CA VAL A 87 -17.60 5.84 7.05
C VAL A 87 -17.43 4.39 7.52
N ASN A 88 -18.54 3.69 7.70
CA ASN A 88 -18.56 2.28 8.14
C ASN A 88 -17.76 2.01 9.44
N GLY A 89 -17.76 2.95 10.40
CA GLY A 89 -17.07 2.80 11.68
C GLY A 89 -15.58 3.21 11.68
N ALA A 90 -15.05 3.73 10.57
CA ALA A 90 -13.67 4.22 10.47
C ALA A 90 -13.61 5.67 10.00
N THR A 91 -12.75 6.47 10.64
CA THR A 91 -12.49 7.88 10.28
C THR A 91 -11.16 7.97 9.53
N ARG A 92 -11.16 7.68 8.22
CA ARG A 92 -9.95 7.62 7.39
C ARG A 92 -9.93 8.65 6.26
N TRP A 93 -11.08 9.26 5.97
CA TRP A 93 -11.29 10.06 4.77
C TRP A 93 -11.61 11.51 5.11
N ILE A 94 -10.94 12.44 4.46
CA ILE A 94 -11.29 13.87 4.44
C ILE A 94 -11.93 14.16 3.09
N THR A 95 -13.09 14.81 3.07
CA THR A 95 -13.73 15.22 1.82
C THR A 95 -13.35 16.66 1.52
N ILE A 96 -12.60 16.89 0.44
CA ILE A 96 -12.19 18.21 -0.04
C ILE A 96 -12.81 18.43 -1.42
N ALA A 97 -13.65 19.44 -1.57
CA ALA A 97 -14.32 19.76 -2.84
C ALA A 97 -15.05 18.57 -3.50
N GLY A 98 -15.66 17.68 -2.69
CA GLY A 98 -16.36 16.49 -3.19
C GLY A 98 -15.47 15.28 -3.53
N LEU A 99 -14.15 15.42 -3.41
CA LEU A 99 -13.20 14.33 -3.58
C LEU A 99 -12.83 13.75 -2.20
N GLN A 100 -12.83 12.42 -2.11
CA GLN A 100 -12.36 11.72 -0.92
C GLN A 100 -10.83 11.62 -0.96
N PHE A 101 -10.20 12.13 0.08
CA PHE A 101 -8.76 12.15 0.27
C PHE A 101 -8.40 11.31 1.51
N GLN A 102 -7.54 10.31 1.34
CA GLN A 102 -7.01 9.52 2.43
C GLN A 102 -5.58 9.95 2.75
N PRO A 103 -5.34 10.69 3.83
CA PRO A 103 -4.01 11.21 4.17
C PRO A 103 -2.96 10.13 4.39
N SER A 104 -3.32 8.99 4.96
CA SER A 104 -2.39 7.87 5.20
C SER A 104 -1.73 7.37 3.91
N ASP A 105 -2.35 7.52 2.72
CA ASP A 105 -1.73 7.15 1.44
C ASP A 105 -0.51 8.01 1.12
N ILE A 106 -0.58 9.31 1.37
CA ILE A 106 0.56 10.21 1.17
C ILE A 106 1.59 10.03 2.29
N VAL A 107 1.13 9.85 3.53
CA VAL A 107 2.01 9.68 4.69
C VAL A 107 2.95 8.49 4.52
N LYS A 108 2.51 7.38 3.92
CA LYS A 108 3.38 6.23 3.59
C LYS A 108 4.61 6.67 2.78
N ILE A 109 4.42 7.51 1.77
CA ILE A 109 5.51 8.01 0.93
C ILE A 109 6.41 8.98 1.70
N LEU A 110 5.80 9.90 2.47
CA LEU A 110 6.55 10.85 3.30
C LEU A 110 7.43 10.14 4.33
N LEU A 111 6.95 9.05 4.92
CA LEU A 111 7.72 8.22 5.86
C LEU A 111 8.88 7.50 5.18
N ILE A 112 8.69 6.98 3.97
CA ILE A 112 9.79 6.39 3.18
C ILE A 112 10.87 7.44 2.94
N LEU A 113 10.51 8.66 2.52
CA LEU A 113 11.46 9.75 2.28
C LEU A 113 12.16 10.18 3.58
N PHE A 114 11.40 10.32 4.66
CA PHE A 114 11.95 10.69 5.97
C PHE A 114 12.99 9.69 6.45
N PHE A 115 12.63 8.40 6.52
CA PHE A 115 13.53 7.37 7.03
C PHE A 115 14.70 7.12 6.09
N ALA A 116 14.53 7.28 4.77
CA ALA A 116 15.63 7.21 3.83
C ALA A 116 16.74 8.23 4.16
N LYS A 117 16.36 9.50 4.44
CA LYS A 117 17.32 10.53 4.82
C LYS A 117 17.81 10.40 6.24
N PHE A 118 16.93 10.01 7.16
CA PHE A 118 17.30 9.78 8.56
C PHE A 118 18.39 8.72 8.68
N PHE A 119 18.26 7.58 8.00
CA PHE A 119 19.25 6.51 8.04
C PHE A 119 20.53 6.87 7.25
N GLU A 120 20.44 7.59 6.13
CA GLU A 120 21.62 8.10 5.43
C GLU A 120 22.48 8.99 6.33
N ASN A 121 21.85 9.91 7.08
CA ASN A 121 22.58 10.79 8.01
C ASN A 121 23.23 10.04 9.17
N HIS A 122 22.85 8.79 9.42
CA HIS A 122 23.36 7.95 10.50
C HIS A 122 23.97 6.63 9.98
N GLU A 123 24.38 6.57 8.71
CA GLU A 123 24.81 5.36 7.99
C GLU A 123 25.84 4.54 8.80
N GLU A 124 26.89 5.16 9.33
CA GLU A 124 27.92 4.49 10.13
C GLU A 124 27.44 4.00 11.50
N ASN A 125 26.29 4.47 11.96
CA ASN A 125 25.82 4.30 13.32
C ASN A 125 24.45 3.65 13.44
N VAL A 126 23.86 3.13 12.35
CA VAL A 126 22.50 2.57 12.31
C VAL A 126 22.30 1.47 13.36
N SER A 127 23.31 0.65 13.59
CA SER A 127 23.27 -0.44 14.61
C SER A 127 23.49 0.03 16.04
N LYS A 128 23.75 1.33 16.28
CA LYS A 128 23.85 1.85 17.65
C LYS A 128 22.46 1.93 18.28
N GLN A 129 22.35 1.46 19.51
CA GLN A 129 21.09 1.39 20.27
C GLN A 129 20.33 2.73 20.28
N ARG A 130 21.03 3.86 20.36
CA ARG A 130 20.40 5.19 20.36
C ARG A 130 19.67 5.49 19.04
N ILE A 131 20.25 5.12 17.91
CA ILE A 131 19.64 5.37 16.58
C ILE A 131 18.45 4.45 16.36
N ILE A 132 18.59 3.18 16.77
CA ILE A 132 17.47 2.21 16.72
C ILE A 132 16.31 2.72 17.58
N LEU A 133 16.57 3.10 18.83
CA LEU A 133 15.53 3.58 19.73
C LEU A 133 14.86 4.86 19.22
N SER A 134 15.63 5.83 18.72
CA SER A 134 15.06 7.05 18.16
C SER A 134 14.20 6.78 16.93
N SER A 135 14.64 5.90 16.02
CA SER A 135 13.83 5.51 14.84
C SER A 135 12.56 4.76 15.23
N LEU A 136 12.63 3.89 16.24
CA LEU A 136 11.45 3.20 16.78
C LEU A 136 10.46 4.17 17.43
N VAL A 137 10.91 5.15 18.19
CA VAL A 137 10.02 6.18 18.76
C VAL A 137 9.34 6.98 17.64
N LEU A 138 10.09 7.42 16.63
CA LEU A 138 9.55 8.20 15.51
C LEU A 138 8.51 7.41 14.71
N ILE A 139 8.78 6.15 14.39
CA ILE A 139 7.80 5.34 13.66
C ILE A 139 6.58 5.00 14.54
N SER A 140 6.77 4.76 15.84
CA SER A 140 5.67 4.40 16.75
C SER A 140 4.63 5.50 16.86
N ILE A 141 5.01 6.77 16.81
CA ILE A 141 4.08 7.90 16.78
C ILE A 141 3.16 7.80 15.56
N GLN A 142 3.73 7.55 14.39
CA GLN A 142 2.96 7.46 13.14
C GLN A 142 2.06 6.21 13.13
N LEU A 143 2.59 5.07 13.55
CA LEU A 143 1.81 3.82 13.65
C LEU A 143 0.65 3.96 14.63
N PHE A 144 0.86 4.64 15.76
CA PHE A 144 -0.20 4.91 16.74
C PHE A 144 -1.31 5.79 16.16
N LEU A 145 -0.96 6.83 15.40
CA LEU A 145 -1.94 7.70 14.74
C LEU A 145 -2.75 6.93 13.70
N ILE A 146 -2.10 6.14 12.82
CA ILE A 146 -2.77 5.31 11.81
C ILE A 146 -3.66 4.25 12.48
N TYR A 147 -3.20 3.65 13.58
CA TYR A 147 -4.01 2.69 14.35
C TYR A 147 -5.27 3.34 14.94
N LYS A 148 -5.20 4.61 15.35
CA LYS A 148 -6.35 5.40 15.82
C LYS A 148 -7.37 5.72 14.73
N GLU A 149 -6.99 5.67 13.45
CA GLU A 149 -7.88 5.77 12.27
C GLU A 149 -8.62 4.46 11.96
N PRO A 150 -8.71 3.48 12.86
CA PRO A 150 -8.92 2.03 12.74
C PRO A 150 -8.38 1.38 11.44
N ASP A 151 -7.16 1.73 11.03
CA ASP A 151 -6.50 1.17 9.82
C ASP A 151 -5.37 0.19 10.17
N LEU A 152 -5.74 -1.02 10.56
CA LEU A 152 -4.78 -2.06 10.96
C LEU A 152 -3.86 -2.47 9.81
N SER A 153 -4.38 -2.60 8.60
CA SER A 153 -3.60 -3.01 7.43
C SER A 153 -2.52 -2.03 7.07
N THR A 154 -2.87 -0.75 7.00
CA THR A 154 -1.88 0.29 6.72
C THR A 154 -0.85 0.35 7.85
N THR A 155 -1.26 0.16 9.11
CA THR A 155 -0.34 0.08 10.24
C THR A 155 0.67 -1.07 10.06
N ILE A 156 0.20 -2.28 9.71
CA ILE A 156 1.06 -3.45 9.47
C ILE A 156 1.96 -3.22 8.26
N ALA A 157 1.42 -2.71 7.15
CA ALA A 157 2.20 -2.45 5.95
C ALA A 157 3.33 -1.44 6.19
N VAL A 158 3.04 -0.31 6.86
CA VAL A 158 4.03 0.72 7.21
C VAL A 158 5.10 0.17 8.16
N ALA A 159 4.71 -0.63 9.15
CA ALA A 159 5.65 -1.28 10.06
C ALA A 159 6.57 -2.25 9.31
N ALA A 160 6.05 -3.04 8.37
CA ALA A 160 6.83 -3.96 7.55
C ALA A 160 7.81 -3.20 6.63
N VAL A 161 7.35 -2.13 5.98
CA VAL A 161 8.21 -1.26 5.16
C VAL A 161 9.34 -0.67 6.01
N PHE A 162 9.04 -0.16 7.20
CA PHE A 162 10.05 0.36 8.13
C PHE A 162 11.09 -0.71 8.49
N CYS A 163 10.65 -1.95 8.80
CA CYS A 163 11.57 -3.06 9.09
C CYS A 163 12.51 -3.38 7.92
N ILE A 164 11.99 -3.37 6.68
CA ILE A 164 12.84 -3.54 5.50
C ILE A 164 13.82 -2.38 5.35
N MET A 165 13.37 -1.14 5.53
CA MET A 165 14.22 0.04 5.39
C MET A 165 15.37 0.06 6.41
N ILE A 166 15.10 -0.20 7.68
CA ILE A 166 16.15 -0.21 8.73
C ILE A 166 17.14 -1.39 8.52
N PHE A 167 16.65 -2.54 8.03
CA PHE A 167 17.49 -3.67 7.66
C PHE A 167 18.41 -3.32 6.48
N MET A 168 17.86 -2.71 5.43
CA MET A 168 18.63 -2.27 4.26
C MET A 168 19.59 -1.13 4.57
N ALA A 169 19.33 -0.34 5.61
CA ALA A 169 20.22 0.71 6.12
C ALA A 169 21.45 0.15 6.87
N GLY A 170 21.52 -1.17 7.10
CA GLY A 170 22.67 -1.83 7.72
C GLY A 170 22.45 -2.28 9.17
N LEU A 171 21.19 -2.50 9.58
CA LEU A 171 20.91 -3.10 10.88
C LEU A 171 21.49 -4.52 10.94
N SER A 172 22.19 -4.84 12.02
CA SER A 172 22.79 -6.17 12.17
C SER A 172 21.71 -7.26 12.24
N TYR A 173 21.94 -8.37 11.53
CA TYR A 173 21.00 -9.52 11.48
C TYR A 173 20.69 -10.10 12.88
N ARG A 174 21.63 -9.97 13.84
CA ARG A 174 21.44 -10.43 15.23
C ARG A 174 20.29 -9.68 15.92
N ILE A 175 20.19 -8.36 15.67
CA ILE A 175 19.11 -7.52 16.21
C ILE A 175 17.77 -7.91 15.55
N VAL A 176 17.77 -8.15 14.24
CA VAL A 176 16.56 -8.59 13.51
C VAL A 176 16.04 -9.91 14.06
N ILE A 177 16.94 -10.89 14.24
CA ILE A 177 16.56 -12.19 14.85
C ILE A 177 16.04 -11.98 16.28
N GLY A 178 16.69 -11.14 17.09
CA GLY A 178 16.22 -10.82 18.43
C GLY A 178 14.82 -10.21 18.46
N ILE A 179 14.54 -9.27 17.55
CA ILE A 179 13.19 -8.67 17.40
C ILE A 179 12.16 -9.74 17.00
N LEU A 180 12.47 -10.59 16.02
CA LEU A 180 11.56 -11.66 15.60
C LEU A 180 11.27 -12.66 16.71
N LEU A 181 12.30 -13.05 17.48
CA LEU A 181 12.16 -13.96 18.63
C LEU A 181 11.26 -13.40 19.75
N VAL A 182 11.14 -12.09 19.87
CA VAL A 182 10.22 -11.43 20.81
C VAL A 182 8.85 -11.20 20.19
N CYS A 183 8.80 -10.66 18.97
CA CYS A 183 7.53 -10.29 18.33
C CYS A 183 6.65 -11.50 18.01
N ILE A 184 7.23 -12.63 17.59
CA ILE A 184 6.45 -13.82 17.25
C ILE A 184 5.71 -14.39 18.48
N PRO A 185 6.37 -14.67 19.61
CA PRO A 185 5.67 -15.13 20.82
C PRO A 185 4.65 -14.12 21.36
N VAL A 186 5.00 -12.82 21.36
CA VAL A 186 4.08 -11.76 21.81
C VAL A 186 2.85 -11.71 20.89
N GLY A 187 3.02 -11.84 19.58
CA GLY A 187 1.93 -11.92 18.63
C GLY A 187 1.03 -13.14 18.84
N VAL A 188 1.61 -14.31 19.06
CA VAL A 188 0.88 -15.57 19.36
C VAL A 188 0.10 -15.46 20.67
N ILE A 189 0.74 -14.97 21.73
CA ILE A 189 0.10 -14.77 23.05
C ILE A 189 -1.01 -13.70 22.92
N GLY A 190 -0.74 -12.58 22.25
CA GLY A 190 -1.74 -11.54 22.00
C GLY A 190 -2.95 -12.08 21.24
N MET A 191 -2.72 -12.87 20.18
CA MET A 191 -3.78 -13.52 19.44
C MET A 191 -4.57 -14.50 20.32
N SER A 192 -3.92 -15.33 21.13
CA SER A 192 -4.59 -16.28 22.02
C SER A 192 -5.46 -15.61 23.09
N ILE A 193 -5.04 -14.43 23.58
CA ILE A 193 -5.83 -13.63 24.54
C ILE A 193 -7.03 -12.96 23.85
N LEU A 194 -6.84 -12.48 22.61
CA LEU A 194 -7.90 -11.88 21.81
C LEU A 194 -8.96 -12.89 21.37
N LEU A 195 -8.59 -14.16 21.23
CA LEU A 195 -9.48 -15.25 20.85
C LEU A 195 -10.41 -15.75 21.97
N GLN A 196 -10.35 -15.17 23.19
CA GLN A 196 -11.26 -15.52 24.27
C GLN A 196 -12.67 -15.00 24.00
N PRO A 197 -13.73 -15.86 24.09
CA PRO A 197 -15.09 -15.53 23.66
C PRO A 197 -15.72 -14.32 24.37
N ASP A 198 -15.34 -14.07 25.63
CA ASP A 198 -15.91 -13.01 26.45
C ASP A 198 -15.50 -11.58 26.06
N LYS A 199 -14.58 -11.43 25.10
CA LYS A 199 -14.07 -10.14 24.62
C LYS A 199 -14.52 -9.75 23.23
N ALA A 200 -15.56 -10.39 22.69
CA ALA A 200 -16.25 -9.96 21.47
C ALA A 200 -16.93 -8.60 21.69
N SER A 201 -16.12 -7.62 22.01
CA SER A 201 -16.53 -6.27 22.39
C SER A 201 -16.82 -5.44 21.13
N ASP A 202 -17.41 -4.27 21.33
CA ASP A 202 -17.76 -3.25 20.33
C ASP A 202 -16.61 -2.73 19.45
N ASN A 203 -15.42 -3.36 19.51
CA ASN A 203 -14.27 -2.95 18.73
C ASN A 203 -14.36 -3.49 17.30
N TYR A 204 -14.52 -2.56 16.36
CA TYR A 204 -14.65 -2.81 14.93
C TYR A 204 -13.54 -3.73 14.34
N GLN A 205 -12.29 -3.56 14.77
CA GLN A 205 -11.16 -4.37 14.28
C GLN A 205 -11.23 -5.81 14.79
N LEU A 206 -11.62 -6.00 16.07
CA LEU A 206 -11.79 -7.33 16.65
C LEU A 206 -12.92 -8.09 15.98
N LYS A 207 -14.05 -7.43 15.67
CA LYS A 207 -15.16 -8.07 14.94
C LYS A 207 -14.70 -8.66 13.60
N ARG A 208 -13.86 -7.95 12.85
CA ARG A 208 -13.32 -8.45 11.58
C ARG A 208 -12.41 -9.69 11.75
N VAL A 209 -11.59 -9.72 12.81
CA VAL A 209 -10.77 -10.87 13.14
C VAL A 209 -11.65 -12.07 13.55
N TYR A 210 -12.69 -11.83 14.37
CA TYR A 210 -13.63 -12.89 14.75
C TYR A 210 -14.43 -13.41 13.55
N ALA A 211 -14.93 -12.53 12.69
CA ALA A 211 -15.63 -12.90 11.46
C ALA A 211 -14.77 -13.77 10.54
N TRP A 212 -13.47 -13.50 10.48
CA TRP A 212 -12.52 -14.31 9.71
C TRP A 212 -12.27 -15.69 10.33
N LEU A 213 -12.15 -15.76 11.69
CA LEU A 213 -11.86 -17.01 12.41
C LEU A 213 -13.08 -17.89 12.62
N ARG A 214 -14.26 -17.27 12.77
CA ARG A 214 -15.55 -17.92 13.08
C ARG A 214 -16.65 -17.36 12.17
N PRO A 215 -16.58 -17.62 10.85
CA PRO A 215 -17.53 -17.04 9.90
C PRO A 215 -18.98 -17.46 10.19
N ASP A 216 -19.20 -18.65 10.75
CA ASP A 216 -20.53 -19.16 11.07
C ASP A 216 -21.20 -18.40 12.25
N GLU A 217 -20.40 -17.86 13.17
CA GLU A 217 -20.90 -17.06 14.30
C GLU A 217 -21.13 -15.58 13.91
N TYR A 218 -20.42 -15.08 12.88
CA TYR A 218 -20.48 -13.69 12.39
C TYR A 218 -20.76 -13.61 10.88
N PRO A 219 -21.88 -14.18 10.40
CA PRO A 219 -22.13 -14.35 8.95
C PRO A 219 -22.21 -13.01 8.20
N GLN A 220 -22.75 -11.95 8.83
CA GLN A 220 -22.90 -10.64 8.18
C GLN A 220 -21.54 -9.98 7.91
N ASP A 221 -20.62 -10.06 8.86
CA ASP A 221 -19.27 -9.47 8.74
C ASP A 221 -18.35 -10.33 7.84
N ALA A 222 -18.57 -11.65 7.79
CA ALA A 222 -17.82 -12.59 6.96
C ALA A 222 -18.30 -12.63 5.50
N MET A 223 -19.54 -12.20 5.22
CA MET A 223 -20.21 -12.36 3.92
C MET A 223 -19.39 -11.78 2.75
N GLN A 224 -18.84 -10.59 2.91
CA GLN A 224 -18.05 -9.96 1.82
C GLN A 224 -16.83 -10.78 1.42
N GLN A 225 -16.12 -11.33 2.42
CA GLN A 225 -14.93 -12.14 2.18
C GLN A 225 -15.28 -13.52 1.61
N GLN A 226 -16.33 -14.15 2.10
CA GLN A 226 -16.81 -15.42 1.54
C GLN A 226 -17.25 -15.26 0.08
N ASN A 227 -18.01 -14.20 -0.22
CA ASN A 227 -18.42 -13.89 -1.59
C ASN A 227 -17.20 -13.59 -2.50
N SER A 228 -16.16 -12.96 -1.96
CA SER A 228 -14.89 -12.74 -2.69
C SER A 228 -14.26 -14.06 -3.10
N ILE A 229 -14.16 -15.02 -2.17
CA ILE A 229 -13.59 -16.36 -2.44
C ILE A 229 -14.41 -17.10 -3.49
N ILE A 230 -15.75 -17.05 -3.38
CA ILE A 230 -16.66 -17.66 -4.35
C ILE A 230 -16.47 -17.03 -5.74
N ALA A 231 -16.38 -15.70 -5.80
CA ALA A 231 -16.17 -14.97 -7.04
C ALA A 231 -14.87 -15.38 -7.75
N ILE A 232 -13.75 -15.38 -7.02
CA ILE A 232 -12.44 -15.82 -7.55
C ILE A 232 -12.54 -17.25 -8.07
N GLY A 233 -13.13 -18.16 -7.29
CA GLY A 233 -13.31 -19.57 -7.67
C GLY A 233 -14.20 -19.76 -8.90
N SER A 234 -15.23 -18.94 -9.05
CA SER A 234 -16.18 -19.00 -10.17
C SER A 234 -15.56 -18.63 -11.51
N GLY A 235 -14.47 -17.83 -11.51
CA GLY A 235 -13.76 -17.42 -12.73
C GLY A 235 -12.93 -18.52 -13.36
N GLN A 236 -12.64 -19.61 -12.66
CA GLN A 236 -11.86 -20.73 -13.18
C GLN A 236 -10.52 -20.28 -13.83
N LEU A 237 -10.15 -20.88 -15.00
CA LEU A 237 -8.87 -20.58 -15.65
C LEU A 237 -8.87 -19.29 -16.46
N TYR A 238 -9.94 -19.02 -17.22
CA TYR A 238 -10.00 -17.90 -18.18
C TYR A 238 -11.00 -16.81 -17.83
N GLY A 239 -11.76 -16.97 -16.76
CA GLY A 239 -12.78 -16.03 -16.32
C GLY A 239 -14.07 -16.13 -17.10
N LYS A 240 -15.07 -15.36 -16.63
CA LYS A 240 -16.38 -15.26 -17.26
C LYS A 240 -16.46 -14.19 -18.36
N GLY A 241 -15.35 -13.45 -18.57
CA GLY A 241 -15.25 -12.33 -19.51
C GLY A 241 -15.53 -10.98 -18.85
N LEU A 242 -14.93 -9.92 -19.42
CA LEU A 242 -15.16 -8.54 -19.01
C LEU A 242 -16.60 -8.11 -19.31
N ASN A 243 -17.17 -7.29 -18.42
CA ASN A 243 -18.55 -6.80 -18.53
C ASN A 243 -19.60 -7.91 -18.59
N ASN A 244 -19.37 -9.01 -17.89
CA ASN A 244 -20.35 -10.09 -17.82
C ASN A 244 -21.64 -9.61 -17.13
N ASP A 245 -22.79 -9.74 -17.81
CA ASP A 245 -24.10 -9.28 -17.33
C ASP A 245 -24.90 -10.40 -16.60
N GLU A 246 -24.26 -11.51 -16.25
CA GLU A 246 -24.91 -12.56 -15.46
C GLU A 246 -25.36 -12.01 -14.10
N VAL A 247 -26.62 -12.31 -13.73
CA VAL A 247 -27.21 -11.88 -12.45
C VAL A 247 -26.43 -12.45 -11.24
N THR A 248 -25.78 -13.60 -11.42
CA THR A 248 -24.97 -14.28 -10.41
C THR A 248 -23.56 -13.70 -10.26
N SER A 249 -23.18 -12.75 -11.10
CA SER A 249 -21.89 -12.05 -10.98
C SER A 249 -21.85 -11.18 -9.72
N VAL A 250 -20.68 -11.11 -9.11
CA VAL A 250 -20.44 -10.32 -7.88
C VAL A 250 -20.84 -8.86 -8.05
N LYS A 251 -20.63 -8.27 -9.23
CA LYS A 251 -20.98 -6.88 -9.53
C LYS A 251 -22.51 -6.67 -9.63
N ASN A 252 -23.21 -7.58 -10.29
CA ASN A 252 -24.64 -7.43 -10.58
C ASN A 252 -25.52 -7.80 -9.40
N GLY A 253 -25.07 -8.75 -8.57
CA GLY A 253 -25.80 -9.21 -7.38
C GLY A 253 -25.58 -8.34 -6.13
N ASN A 254 -24.73 -7.31 -6.18
CA ASN A 254 -24.31 -6.51 -5.01
C ASN A 254 -23.83 -7.37 -3.82
N PHE A 255 -23.25 -8.53 -4.10
CA PHE A 255 -22.80 -9.47 -3.07
C PHE A 255 -21.57 -8.98 -2.31
N ILE A 256 -20.80 -8.01 -2.86
CA ILE A 256 -19.65 -7.36 -2.22
C ILE A 256 -19.86 -5.85 -2.27
N ALA A 257 -19.96 -5.21 -1.11
CA ALA A 257 -20.31 -3.78 -0.99
C ALA A 257 -19.26 -2.83 -1.61
N GLU A 258 -18.00 -3.13 -1.54
CA GLU A 258 -16.90 -2.28 -2.01
C GLU A 258 -15.99 -3.05 -2.99
N ALA A 259 -16.61 -3.69 -3.99
CA ALA A 259 -15.95 -4.54 -4.96
C ALA A 259 -14.85 -3.78 -5.75
N GLN A 260 -15.07 -2.49 -6.06
CA GLN A 260 -14.14 -1.66 -6.83
C GLN A 260 -12.91 -1.18 -6.03
N THR A 261 -12.93 -1.27 -4.70
CA THR A 261 -11.84 -0.80 -3.82
C THR A 261 -11.06 -1.97 -3.22
N ASP A 262 -11.56 -2.54 -2.13
CA ASP A 262 -10.85 -3.50 -1.31
C ASP A 262 -10.84 -4.92 -1.89
N PHE A 263 -11.86 -5.26 -2.69
CA PHE A 263 -12.06 -6.59 -3.29
C PHE A 263 -11.95 -6.59 -4.82
N ILE A 264 -11.22 -5.61 -5.41
CA ILE A 264 -11.05 -5.56 -6.86
C ILE A 264 -10.38 -6.82 -7.43
N PHE A 265 -9.52 -7.47 -6.62
CA PHE A 265 -8.91 -8.75 -7.00
C PHE A 265 -9.96 -9.86 -7.19
N ALA A 266 -11.07 -9.82 -6.43
CA ALA A 266 -12.15 -10.78 -6.63
C ALA A 266 -12.89 -10.57 -7.97
N VAL A 267 -13.13 -9.31 -8.34
CA VAL A 267 -13.70 -8.97 -9.65
C VAL A 267 -12.75 -9.38 -10.78
N ALA A 268 -11.45 -9.09 -10.63
CA ALA A 268 -10.44 -9.54 -11.59
C ALA A 268 -10.43 -11.06 -11.73
N GLY A 269 -10.52 -11.80 -10.59
CA GLY A 269 -10.56 -13.25 -10.58
C GLY A 269 -11.82 -13.82 -11.26
N GLU A 270 -12.99 -13.23 -11.01
CA GLU A 270 -14.23 -13.65 -11.66
C GLU A 270 -14.21 -13.41 -13.17
N GLU A 271 -13.74 -12.22 -13.61
CA GLU A 271 -13.83 -11.81 -15.02
C GLU A 271 -12.70 -12.31 -15.89
N THR A 272 -11.48 -12.38 -15.36
CA THR A 272 -10.26 -12.74 -16.13
C THR A 272 -9.69 -14.10 -15.71
N GLY A 273 -10.25 -14.73 -14.69
CA GLY A 273 -9.85 -16.03 -14.19
C GLY A 273 -8.45 -16.07 -13.58
N PHE A 274 -7.95 -17.28 -13.40
CA PHE A 274 -6.63 -17.51 -12.84
C PHE A 274 -5.51 -16.87 -13.67
N VAL A 275 -5.60 -16.92 -15.01
CA VAL A 275 -4.59 -16.33 -15.91
C VAL A 275 -4.50 -14.81 -15.72
N GLY A 276 -5.63 -14.10 -15.65
CA GLY A 276 -5.64 -12.66 -15.42
C GLY A 276 -5.10 -12.27 -14.04
N CYS A 277 -5.44 -13.04 -13.00
CA CYS A 277 -4.86 -12.86 -11.66
C CYS A 277 -3.34 -13.05 -11.67
N CYS A 278 -2.82 -14.07 -12.37
CA CYS A 278 -1.37 -14.28 -12.51
C CYS A 278 -0.70 -13.11 -13.23
N VAL A 279 -1.29 -12.61 -14.31
CA VAL A 279 -0.77 -11.43 -15.03
C VAL A 279 -0.69 -10.22 -14.10
N LEU A 280 -1.76 -9.97 -13.31
CA LEU A 280 -1.79 -8.88 -12.33
C LEU A 280 -0.66 -9.01 -11.32
N VAL A 281 -0.53 -10.16 -10.68
CA VAL A 281 0.51 -10.42 -9.67
C VAL A 281 1.92 -10.29 -10.26
N VAL A 282 2.13 -10.79 -11.48
CA VAL A 282 3.42 -10.66 -12.19
C VAL A 282 3.73 -9.19 -12.49
N LEU A 283 2.76 -8.37 -12.93
CA LEU A 283 2.99 -6.95 -13.18
C LEU A 283 3.35 -6.21 -11.90
N GLU A 284 2.65 -6.45 -10.78
CA GLU A 284 2.98 -5.87 -9.46
C GLU A 284 4.40 -6.25 -9.03
N PHE A 285 4.75 -7.54 -9.17
CA PHE A 285 6.09 -8.03 -8.85
C PHE A 285 7.16 -7.38 -9.72
N LEU A 286 6.92 -7.22 -11.03
CA LEU A 286 7.86 -6.59 -11.96
C LEU A 286 8.07 -5.11 -11.63
N ILE A 287 7.03 -4.38 -11.20
CA ILE A 287 7.15 -2.98 -10.73
C ILE A 287 8.04 -2.92 -9.49
N ALA A 288 7.78 -3.77 -8.49
CA ALA A 288 8.60 -3.84 -7.29
C ALA A 288 10.06 -4.23 -7.61
N LEU A 289 10.27 -5.19 -8.51
CA LEU A 289 11.59 -5.61 -8.96
C LEU A 289 12.35 -4.48 -9.68
N GLU A 290 11.70 -3.74 -10.57
CA GLU A 290 12.34 -2.58 -11.24
C GLU A 290 12.73 -1.50 -10.22
N CYS A 291 11.93 -1.25 -9.18
CA CYS A 291 12.30 -0.36 -8.10
C CYS A 291 13.61 -0.83 -7.41
N LEU A 292 13.73 -2.12 -7.08
CA LEU A 292 14.94 -2.68 -6.47
C LEU A 292 16.15 -2.59 -7.41
N LEU A 293 15.97 -2.88 -8.71
CA LEU A 293 17.04 -2.80 -9.71
C LEU A 293 17.56 -1.35 -9.87
N ILE A 294 16.68 -0.36 -9.76
CA ILE A 294 17.05 1.05 -9.75
C ILE A 294 17.83 1.38 -8.47
N GLY A 295 17.31 0.95 -7.32
CA GLY A 295 17.92 1.19 -6.01
C GLY A 295 19.33 0.62 -5.90
N ARG A 296 19.59 -0.56 -6.49
CA ARG A 296 20.93 -1.17 -6.52
C ARG A 296 21.99 -0.29 -7.20
N ARG A 297 21.58 0.60 -8.12
CA ARG A 297 22.46 1.50 -8.85
C ARG A 297 22.49 2.93 -8.29
N ALA A 298 21.79 3.19 -7.21
CA ALA A 298 21.72 4.51 -6.60
C ALA A 298 23.10 4.96 -6.09
N LYS A 299 23.34 6.28 -6.14
CA LYS A 299 24.62 6.87 -5.66
C LYS A 299 24.68 6.95 -4.15
N LEU A 300 23.57 7.29 -3.53
CA LEU A 300 23.42 7.56 -2.11
C LEU A 300 22.57 6.48 -1.45
N LEU A 301 22.83 6.24 -0.16
CA LEU A 301 22.04 5.29 0.62
C LEU A 301 20.55 5.68 0.63
N SER A 302 20.24 6.99 0.75
CA SER A 302 18.84 7.46 0.69
C SER A 302 18.14 7.05 -0.60
N GLY A 303 18.80 7.13 -1.75
CA GLY A 303 18.22 6.67 -3.02
C GLY A 303 17.94 5.17 -3.01
N THR A 304 18.86 4.35 -2.49
CA THR A 304 18.64 2.90 -2.31
C THR A 304 17.44 2.65 -1.39
N LEU A 305 17.36 3.34 -0.26
CA LEU A 305 16.29 3.17 0.72
C LEU A 305 14.92 3.62 0.20
N ILE A 306 14.84 4.71 -0.60
CA ILE A 306 13.61 5.13 -1.28
C ILE A 306 13.11 4.00 -2.20
N CYS A 307 13.99 3.46 -3.04
CA CYS A 307 13.63 2.39 -3.97
C CYS A 307 13.21 1.11 -3.25
N CYS A 308 13.93 0.71 -2.19
CA CYS A 308 13.59 -0.45 -1.38
C CYS A 308 12.29 -0.23 -0.60
N GLY A 309 12.08 0.96 -0.04
CA GLY A 309 10.85 1.32 0.66
C GLY A 309 9.63 1.28 -0.26
N MET A 310 9.75 1.82 -1.47
CA MET A 310 8.67 1.76 -2.46
C MET A 310 8.39 0.34 -2.94
N ALA A 311 9.42 -0.46 -3.21
CA ALA A 311 9.26 -1.86 -3.57
C ALA A 311 8.57 -2.66 -2.46
N ALA A 312 8.98 -2.46 -1.20
CA ALA A 312 8.37 -3.07 -0.04
C ALA A 312 6.92 -2.63 0.15
N GLN A 313 6.62 -1.33 -0.04
CA GLN A 313 5.27 -0.79 0.07
C GLN A 313 4.32 -1.45 -0.95
N ILE A 314 4.73 -1.55 -2.22
CA ILE A 314 3.97 -2.21 -3.27
C ILE A 314 3.78 -3.68 -2.91
N PHE A 315 4.84 -4.38 -2.58
CA PHE A 315 4.80 -5.81 -2.26
C PHE A 315 3.86 -6.13 -1.08
N PHE A 316 4.03 -5.45 0.07
CA PHE A 316 3.21 -5.74 1.25
C PHE A 316 1.75 -5.34 1.04
N GLN A 317 1.48 -4.22 0.37
CA GLN A 317 0.10 -3.80 0.12
C GLN A 317 -0.61 -4.76 -0.84
N THR A 318 0.07 -5.21 -1.90
CA THR A 318 -0.43 -6.25 -2.82
C THR A 318 -0.67 -7.57 -2.07
N PHE A 319 0.31 -8.02 -1.28
CA PHE A 319 0.22 -9.26 -0.51
C PHE A 319 -0.97 -9.23 0.46
N ILE A 320 -1.14 -8.15 1.22
CA ILE A 320 -2.24 -8.00 2.18
C ILE A 320 -3.59 -7.99 1.46
N ASN A 321 -3.75 -7.20 0.38
CA ASN A 321 -5.00 -7.13 -0.37
C ASN A 321 -5.41 -8.50 -0.94
N ILE A 322 -4.49 -9.19 -1.60
CA ILE A 322 -4.76 -10.53 -2.17
C ILE A 322 -5.06 -11.52 -1.05
N SER A 323 -4.33 -11.48 0.07
CA SER A 323 -4.56 -12.37 1.22
C SER A 323 -5.95 -12.15 1.84
N VAL A 324 -6.44 -10.90 1.87
CA VAL A 324 -7.80 -10.57 2.30
C VAL A 324 -8.83 -11.12 1.30
N ALA A 325 -8.64 -10.87 0.01
CA ALA A 325 -9.57 -11.32 -1.02
C ALA A 325 -9.68 -12.85 -1.12
N THR A 326 -8.58 -13.56 -0.82
CA THR A 326 -8.52 -15.03 -0.82
C THR A 326 -8.84 -15.67 0.54
N GLY A 327 -9.14 -14.89 1.57
CA GLY A 327 -9.50 -15.41 2.89
C GLY A 327 -8.32 -15.82 3.77
N LEU A 328 -7.07 -15.56 3.36
CA LEU A 328 -5.87 -15.87 4.16
C LEU A 328 -5.65 -14.90 5.34
N MET A 329 -6.19 -13.69 5.24
CA MET A 329 -6.12 -12.66 6.29
C MET A 329 -7.51 -12.05 6.53
N PRO A 330 -7.77 -11.51 7.74
CA PRO A 330 -9.05 -10.84 8.01
C PRO A 330 -9.25 -9.62 7.11
N ASN A 331 -10.52 -9.30 6.81
CA ASN A 331 -10.86 -8.14 6.00
C ASN A 331 -10.40 -6.84 6.69
N THR A 332 -9.60 -6.05 6.01
CA THR A 332 -8.89 -4.90 6.59
C THR A 332 -9.03 -3.61 5.79
N GLY A 333 -9.55 -3.66 4.56
CA GLY A 333 -9.86 -2.48 3.77
C GLY A 333 -8.62 -1.77 3.20
N ILE A 334 -7.68 -2.52 2.62
CA ILE A 334 -6.50 -1.95 1.94
C ILE A 334 -6.65 -2.08 0.41
N THR A 335 -6.31 -1.02 -0.32
CA THR A 335 -6.39 -1.00 -1.78
C THR A 335 -5.25 -1.77 -2.44
N LEU A 336 -5.49 -2.38 -3.61
CA LEU A 336 -4.46 -2.99 -4.45
C LEU A 336 -3.74 -1.88 -5.25
N PRO A 337 -2.41 -1.75 -5.16
CA PRO A 337 -1.67 -0.68 -5.82
C PRO A 337 -1.98 -0.60 -7.32
N PHE A 338 -2.15 0.61 -7.85
CA PHE A 338 -2.46 0.93 -9.25
C PHE A 338 -3.74 0.31 -9.84
N VAL A 339 -4.35 -0.68 -9.20
CA VAL A 339 -5.50 -1.45 -9.70
C VAL A 339 -6.80 -1.01 -9.04
N SER A 340 -6.85 -0.95 -7.70
CA SER A 340 -8.06 -0.55 -6.97
C SER A 340 -8.49 0.88 -7.29
N TYR A 341 -9.80 1.11 -7.23
CA TYR A 341 -10.33 2.47 -7.23
C TYR A 341 -9.85 3.22 -5.99
N GLY A 342 -9.23 4.36 -6.22
CA GLY A 342 -8.74 5.24 -5.17
C GLY A 342 -7.85 6.34 -5.75
N LEU A 343 -8.43 7.51 -5.98
CA LEU A 343 -7.74 8.63 -6.61
C LEU A 343 -6.47 9.01 -5.83
N THR A 344 -6.57 9.07 -4.50
CA THR A 344 -5.45 9.42 -3.62
C THR A 344 -4.38 8.35 -3.62
N SER A 345 -4.79 7.09 -3.54
CA SER A 345 -3.87 5.95 -3.52
C SER A 345 -3.07 5.89 -4.83
N LEU A 346 -3.76 5.96 -5.98
CA LEU A 346 -3.12 5.94 -7.29
C LEU A 346 -2.11 7.09 -7.47
N VAL A 347 -2.53 8.32 -7.14
CA VAL A 347 -1.65 9.50 -7.24
C VAL A 347 -0.45 9.39 -6.29
N SER A 348 -0.65 8.90 -5.06
CA SER A 348 0.42 8.70 -4.09
C SER A 348 1.46 7.68 -4.58
N PHE A 349 1.02 6.53 -5.11
CA PHE A 349 1.93 5.56 -5.70
C PHE A 349 2.68 6.15 -6.91
N CYS A 350 2.01 6.89 -7.77
CA CYS A 350 2.65 7.58 -8.89
C CYS A 350 3.72 8.59 -8.42
N ILE A 351 3.46 9.35 -7.35
CA ILE A 351 4.45 10.23 -6.71
C ILE A 351 5.65 9.42 -6.22
N GLY A 352 5.40 8.32 -5.51
CA GLY A 352 6.45 7.43 -5.02
C GLY A 352 7.32 6.86 -6.17
N ILE A 353 6.70 6.40 -7.24
CA ILE A 353 7.41 5.96 -8.46
C ILE A 353 8.17 7.12 -9.11
N GLY A 354 7.64 8.35 -9.06
CA GLY A 354 8.36 9.55 -9.50
C GLY A 354 9.70 9.74 -8.79
N PHE A 355 9.75 9.53 -7.47
CA PHE A 355 11.01 9.53 -6.71
C PHE A 355 11.95 8.40 -7.13
N VAL A 356 11.44 7.20 -7.34
CA VAL A 356 12.24 6.05 -7.82
C VAL A 356 12.85 6.36 -9.20
N LEU A 357 12.08 6.93 -10.12
CA LEU A 357 12.56 7.36 -11.44
C LEU A 357 13.65 8.43 -11.31
N ASN A 358 13.48 9.39 -10.41
CA ASN A 358 14.49 10.42 -10.16
C ASN A 358 15.79 9.83 -9.61
N VAL A 359 15.72 8.86 -8.69
CA VAL A 359 16.90 8.10 -8.25
C VAL A 359 17.57 7.42 -9.44
N GLY A 360 16.78 6.83 -10.35
CA GLY A 360 17.27 6.21 -11.59
C GLY A 360 18.02 7.17 -12.51
N LEU A 361 17.57 8.43 -12.61
CA LEU A 361 18.24 9.48 -13.38
C LEU A 361 19.56 9.94 -12.77
N GLN A 362 19.77 9.71 -11.47
CA GLN A 362 20.96 10.11 -10.72
C GLN A 362 21.90 8.94 -10.43
N THR A 363 21.81 7.83 -11.18
CA THR A 363 22.65 6.64 -10.99
C THR A 363 24.15 6.91 -11.18
N ARG A 364 25.00 6.08 -10.56
CA ARG A 364 26.45 6.05 -10.87
C ARG A 364 26.60 5.62 -12.34
N ARG A 365 27.40 6.39 -13.10
CA ARG A 365 27.92 5.92 -14.39
C ARG A 365 29.18 5.10 -14.07
N TYR A 366 29.14 3.83 -14.37
CA TYR A 366 30.35 2.99 -14.48
C TYR A 366 30.93 3.15 -15.89
#